data_430067256410520861c408f6e766767b
#
_entry.id   430067256410520861c408f6e766767b
#
_cell.length_a   1.000
_cell.length_b   1.000
_cell.length_c   1.000
_cell.angle_alpha   90.00
_cell.angle_beta   90.00
_cell.angle_gamma   90.00
#
_symmetry.space_group_name_H-M   'P 1'
#
loop_
_entity.id
_entity.type
_entity.pdbx_description
1 polymer ?
#
loop_
_entity_poly.entity_id
_entity_poly.type
_entity_poly.pdbx_seq_one_letter_code
_entity_poly.pdbx_strand_id
1 'polypeptide(L)'
;MTTDADPKAAPFKSGYVTIAGAPNSGKSTLLNRILGEKISIISSKPQTTRTRILGVCHRPGAQIVFYDTPGVFVAKDTLNLRIVDTAIGAIGEADVLLAVVDAARPDPEAEDCLLQKIHDQKHPAVLALNKIDLVPDKQVLLETIGRWSRYHPFEAVVPISALDGTQVEEVISAIVKALPAGPAYYPEDTLTDVTERFIASELIREKLFRLTGEEIPYASAVTVEAYKPSGDGKRLSIEATIHLERDSQKGIVIGKSGAVLKRIGSEARQDIERMTGAKVYLKLFVRVQKNWRKDSKA
;
A
#
# COMPACT_ATOMS: atom_id res chain seq x y z
N MET A 1 -12.89 -38.26 -14.55
CA MET A 1 -11.48 -38.23 -14.97
C MET A 1 -10.69 -37.73 -13.79
N THR A 2 -10.13 -38.61 -12.99
CA THR A 2 -9.25 -38.34 -11.87
C THR A 2 -7.90 -37.94 -12.44
N THR A 3 -7.49 -36.68 -12.30
CA THR A 3 -6.14 -36.25 -12.62
C THR A 3 -5.18 -36.91 -11.62
N ASP A 4 -4.38 -37.89 -12.09
CA ASP A 4 -3.23 -38.42 -11.37
C ASP A 4 -2.28 -37.27 -11.07
N ALA A 5 -2.29 -36.79 -9.81
CA ALA A 5 -1.30 -35.85 -9.31
C ALA A 5 0.04 -36.60 -9.20
N ASP A 6 1.08 -36.09 -9.83
CA ASP A 6 2.45 -36.60 -9.71
C ASP A 6 2.86 -36.55 -8.21
N PRO A 7 3.15 -37.73 -7.57
CA PRO A 7 3.42 -37.79 -6.13
C PRO A 7 4.74 -37.12 -5.71
N LYS A 8 5.49 -36.48 -6.61
CA LYS A 8 6.74 -35.75 -6.35
C LYS A 8 6.59 -34.23 -6.43
N ALA A 9 5.43 -33.69 -6.83
CA ALA A 9 5.24 -32.24 -6.83
C ALA A 9 5.11 -31.73 -5.39
N ALA A 10 5.91 -30.72 -5.01
CA ALA A 10 5.74 -30.06 -3.73
C ALA A 10 4.30 -29.53 -3.61
N PRO A 11 3.67 -29.59 -2.42
CA PRO A 11 2.29 -29.12 -2.25
C PRO A 11 2.21 -27.63 -2.60
N PHE A 12 1.11 -27.25 -3.26
CA PHE A 12 0.83 -25.84 -3.52
C PHE A 12 0.71 -25.08 -2.20
N LYS A 13 1.25 -23.88 -2.14
CA LYS A 13 1.25 -23.04 -0.94
C LYS A 13 0.43 -21.78 -1.17
N SER A 14 -0.39 -21.44 -0.19
CA SER A 14 -1.16 -20.19 -0.25
C SER A 14 -1.41 -19.66 1.14
N GLY A 15 -1.55 -18.34 1.23
CA GLY A 15 -1.85 -17.69 2.51
C GLY A 15 -1.91 -16.19 2.41
N TYR A 16 -2.37 -15.58 3.49
CA TYR A 16 -2.47 -14.15 3.67
C TYR A 16 -1.21 -13.59 4.30
N VAL A 17 -0.67 -12.53 3.70
CA VAL A 17 0.52 -11.84 4.16
C VAL A 17 0.20 -10.40 4.47
N THR A 18 0.28 -10.01 5.73
CA THR A 18 0.12 -8.60 6.11
C THR A 18 1.44 -7.87 6.02
N ILE A 19 1.47 -6.76 5.28
CA ILE A 19 2.61 -5.86 5.20
C ILE A 19 2.47 -4.81 6.29
N ALA A 20 3.33 -4.84 7.31
CA ALA A 20 3.32 -3.93 8.44
C ALA A 20 4.64 -3.16 8.56
N GLY A 21 4.59 -1.96 9.13
CA GLY A 21 5.77 -1.11 9.33
C GLY A 21 5.41 0.34 9.56
N ALA A 22 6.40 1.16 9.91
CA ALA A 22 6.23 2.60 10.11
C ALA A 22 5.62 3.31 8.88
N PRO A 23 4.98 4.46 9.04
CA PRO A 23 4.67 5.33 7.91
C PRO A 23 5.93 5.61 7.09
N ASN A 24 5.79 5.63 5.76
CA ASN A 24 6.90 5.88 4.82
C ASN A 24 8.02 4.83 4.81
N SER A 25 7.90 3.69 5.46
CA SER A 25 8.89 2.60 5.36
C SER A 25 8.94 1.96 3.97
N GLY A 26 7.95 2.23 3.10
CA GLY A 26 7.92 1.77 1.70
C GLY A 26 7.02 0.56 1.45
N LYS A 27 6.06 0.27 2.32
CA LYS A 27 5.09 -0.84 2.20
C LYS A 27 4.37 -0.87 0.85
N SER A 28 3.68 0.22 0.52
CA SER A 28 2.94 0.35 -0.74
C SER A 28 3.85 0.34 -1.97
N THR A 29 5.09 0.86 -1.86
CA THR A 29 6.10 0.75 -2.92
C THR A 29 6.49 -0.70 -3.14
N LEU A 30 6.71 -1.45 -2.05
CA LEU A 30 7.05 -2.86 -2.12
C LEU A 30 5.91 -3.68 -2.71
N LEU A 31 4.66 -3.46 -2.26
CA LEU A 31 3.49 -4.16 -2.85
C LEU A 31 3.38 -3.91 -4.35
N ASN A 32 3.41 -2.65 -4.79
CA ASN A 32 3.35 -2.33 -6.22
C ASN A 32 4.51 -2.98 -7.01
N ARG A 33 5.71 -3.03 -6.43
CA ARG A 33 6.88 -3.70 -7.04
C ARG A 33 6.67 -5.20 -7.20
N ILE A 34 6.14 -5.87 -6.17
CA ILE A 34 5.84 -7.32 -6.19
C ILE A 34 4.81 -7.66 -7.25
N LEU A 35 3.77 -6.83 -7.37
CA LEU A 35 2.66 -7.06 -8.29
C LEU A 35 2.95 -6.60 -9.73
N GLY A 36 3.95 -5.75 -9.94
CA GLY A 36 4.24 -5.12 -11.23
C GLY A 36 3.25 -4.03 -11.64
N GLU A 37 2.22 -3.77 -10.82
CA GLU A 37 1.15 -2.82 -11.09
C GLU A 37 0.94 -1.85 -9.93
N LYS A 38 0.47 -0.64 -10.25
CA LYS A 38 0.23 0.42 -9.26
C LYS A 38 -1.19 0.35 -8.70
N ILE A 39 -1.41 -0.47 -7.69
CA ILE A 39 -2.71 -0.59 -6.99
C ILE A 39 -2.77 0.25 -5.71
N SER A 40 -1.63 0.54 -5.10
CA SER A 40 -1.52 1.35 -3.89
C SER A 40 -0.77 2.66 -4.17
N ILE A 41 -1.22 3.77 -3.59
CA ILE A 41 -0.61 5.08 -3.83
C ILE A 41 0.64 5.27 -2.99
N ILE A 42 1.56 6.06 -3.53
CA ILE A 42 2.88 6.32 -2.93
C ILE A 42 3.06 7.81 -2.70
N SER A 43 3.47 8.20 -1.50
CA SER A 43 3.86 9.57 -1.18
C SER A 43 4.98 9.60 -0.15
N SER A 44 5.79 10.65 -0.17
CA SER A 44 6.77 10.94 0.89
C SER A 44 6.13 11.39 2.20
N LYS A 45 4.83 11.72 2.19
CA LYS A 45 4.08 12.13 3.39
C LYS A 45 3.56 10.91 4.13
N PRO A 46 3.52 10.93 5.47
CA PRO A 46 3.00 9.81 6.25
C PRO A 46 1.49 9.62 6.05
N GLN A 47 0.96 8.47 6.44
CA GLN A 47 -0.48 8.13 6.40
C GLN A 47 -1.09 8.21 4.98
N THR A 48 -0.33 7.77 3.97
CA THR A 48 -0.80 7.71 2.59
C THR A 48 -1.89 6.66 2.42
N THR A 49 -1.67 5.45 2.91
CA THR A 49 -2.66 4.36 2.93
C THR A 49 -3.59 4.55 4.14
N ARG A 50 -4.91 4.56 3.90
CA ARG A 50 -5.94 4.71 4.93
C ARG A 50 -6.80 3.47 5.10
N THR A 51 -6.90 2.67 4.06
CA THR A 51 -7.69 1.43 4.00
C THR A 51 -6.78 0.28 3.63
N ARG A 52 -7.12 -0.93 4.08
CA ARG A 52 -6.44 -2.14 3.67
C ARG A 52 -6.64 -2.36 2.16
N ILE A 53 -5.56 -2.58 1.42
CA ILE A 53 -5.58 -2.90 0.00
C ILE A 53 -5.09 -4.35 -0.17
N LEU A 54 -5.89 -5.15 -0.86
CA LEU A 54 -5.54 -6.52 -1.18
C LEU A 54 -4.80 -6.58 -2.53
N GLY A 55 -3.70 -7.33 -2.56
CA GLY A 55 -2.96 -7.65 -3.77
C GLY A 55 -2.66 -9.12 -3.87
N VAL A 56 -2.92 -9.75 -5.01
CA VAL A 56 -2.67 -11.18 -5.24
C VAL A 56 -1.43 -11.37 -6.11
N CYS A 57 -0.44 -12.07 -5.58
CA CYS A 57 0.79 -12.39 -6.28
C CYS A 57 0.82 -13.88 -6.59
N HIS A 58 0.84 -14.23 -7.88
CA HIS A 58 0.95 -15.59 -8.36
C HIS A 58 2.41 -15.96 -8.60
N ARG A 59 2.82 -17.14 -8.14
CA ARG A 59 4.15 -17.72 -8.36
C ARG A 59 4.02 -19.20 -8.71
N PRO A 60 4.98 -19.80 -9.39
CA PRO A 60 4.97 -21.24 -9.63
C PRO A 60 4.84 -22.02 -8.32
N GLY A 61 3.74 -22.77 -8.17
CA GLY A 61 3.44 -23.55 -6.97
C GLY A 61 3.00 -22.76 -5.74
N ALA A 62 2.73 -21.44 -5.86
CA ALA A 62 2.26 -20.63 -4.74
C ALA A 62 1.37 -19.46 -5.14
N GLN A 63 0.48 -19.07 -4.22
CA GLN A 63 -0.29 -17.81 -4.27
C GLN A 63 -0.15 -17.07 -2.97
N ILE A 64 0.25 -15.78 -3.04
CA ILE A 64 0.42 -14.92 -1.89
C ILE A 64 -0.65 -13.83 -1.95
N VAL A 65 -1.47 -13.72 -0.91
CA VAL A 65 -2.49 -12.67 -0.80
C VAL A 65 -1.97 -11.60 0.16
N PHE A 66 -1.49 -10.51 -0.38
CA PHE A 66 -0.96 -9.39 0.41
C PHE A 66 -2.07 -8.47 0.89
N TYR A 67 -1.92 -8.00 2.12
CA TYR A 67 -2.64 -6.85 2.66
C TYR A 67 -1.66 -5.69 2.89
N ASP A 68 -1.73 -4.64 2.06
CA ASP A 68 -1.08 -3.35 2.35
C ASP A 68 -1.90 -2.64 3.41
N THR A 69 -1.28 -2.39 4.55
CA THR A 69 -1.95 -1.76 5.68
C THR A 69 -1.46 -0.33 5.90
N PRO A 70 -2.27 0.52 6.53
CA PRO A 70 -1.78 1.77 7.06
C PRO A 70 -0.53 1.56 7.93
N GLY A 71 0.34 2.56 7.99
CA GLY A 71 1.54 2.48 8.83
C GLY A 71 1.18 2.34 10.31
N VAL A 72 1.91 1.48 11.02
CA VAL A 72 1.82 1.38 12.49
C VAL A 72 2.53 2.59 13.11
N PHE A 73 1.81 3.36 13.94
CA PHE A 73 2.31 4.54 14.62
C PHE A 73 1.49 4.83 15.89
N VAL A 74 1.99 5.70 16.75
CA VAL A 74 1.24 6.13 17.94
C VAL A 74 0.14 7.10 17.52
N ALA A 75 -1.12 6.70 17.68
CA ALA A 75 -2.28 7.48 17.26
C ALA A 75 -2.53 8.66 18.21
N LYS A 76 -2.77 9.85 17.65
CA LYS A 76 -3.02 11.09 18.41
C LYS A 76 -4.47 11.60 18.33
N ASP A 77 -5.29 11.03 17.44
CA ASP A 77 -6.70 11.41 17.26
C ASP A 77 -7.57 10.22 16.84
N THR A 78 -8.90 10.40 16.81
CA THR A 78 -9.88 9.32 16.54
C THR A 78 -9.73 8.70 15.14
N LEU A 79 -9.37 9.48 14.12
CA LEU A 79 -9.13 8.95 12.78
C LEU A 79 -7.88 8.09 12.76
N ASN A 80 -6.81 8.56 13.39
CA ASN A 80 -5.56 7.81 13.52
C ASN A 80 -5.72 6.52 14.33
N LEU A 81 -6.56 6.51 15.37
CA LEU A 81 -6.89 5.29 16.10
C LEU A 81 -7.53 4.24 15.18
N ARG A 82 -8.53 4.62 14.37
CA ARG A 82 -9.16 3.69 13.42
C ARG A 82 -8.17 3.15 12.37
N ILE A 83 -7.25 3.99 11.90
CA ILE A 83 -6.20 3.61 10.96
C ILE A 83 -5.27 2.56 11.58
N VAL A 84 -4.83 2.79 12.83
CA VAL A 84 -3.97 1.85 13.57
C VAL A 84 -4.73 0.56 13.89
N ASP A 85 -5.98 0.64 14.31
CA ASP A 85 -6.83 -0.54 14.58
C ASP A 85 -6.99 -1.42 13.33
N THR A 86 -7.15 -0.79 12.15
CA THR A 86 -7.20 -1.52 10.86
C THR A 86 -5.88 -2.26 10.59
N ALA A 87 -4.74 -1.61 10.85
CA ALA A 87 -3.43 -2.24 10.68
C ALA A 87 -3.23 -3.41 11.65
N ILE A 88 -3.59 -3.23 12.92
CA ILE A 88 -3.48 -4.27 13.97
C ILE A 88 -4.40 -5.46 13.67
N GLY A 89 -5.65 -5.20 13.28
CA GLY A 89 -6.60 -6.26 12.92
C GLY A 89 -6.08 -7.13 11.78
N ALA A 90 -5.51 -6.51 10.76
CA ALA A 90 -4.94 -7.25 9.62
C ALA A 90 -3.72 -8.12 10.01
N ILE A 91 -2.94 -7.72 11.02
CA ILE A 91 -1.80 -8.53 11.51
C ILE A 91 -2.30 -9.84 12.13
N GLY A 92 -3.41 -9.80 12.90
CA GLY A 92 -3.98 -10.98 13.55
C GLY A 92 -4.61 -12.01 12.60
N GLU A 93 -4.96 -11.61 11.37
CA GLU A 93 -5.57 -12.46 10.36
C GLU A 93 -4.56 -13.07 9.37
N ALA A 94 -3.27 -12.74 9.48
CA ALA A 94 -2.26 -13.17 8.52
C ALA A 94 -1.68 -14.55 8.84
N ASP A 95 -1.34 -15.32 7.79
CA ASP A 95 -0.53 -16.54 7.92
C ASP A 95 0.96 -16.22 8.09
N VAL A 96 1.42 -15.12 7.47
CA VAL A 96 2.80 -14.63 7.54
C VAL A 96 2.78 -13.11 7.70
N LEU A 97 3.66 -12.58 8.51
CA LEU A 97 3.87 -11.14 8.65
C LEU A 97 5.08 -10.71 7.82
N LEU A 98 4.91 -9.71 6.96
CA LEU A 98 6.02 -9.01 6.29
C LEU A 98 6.25 -7.66 6.98
N ALA A 99 7.26 -7.61 7.85
CA ALA A 99 7.69 -6.38 8.48
C ALA A 99 8.58 -5.57 7.52
N VAL A 100 8.26 -4.29 7.30
CA VAL A 100 9.03 -3.39 6.43
C VAL A 100 9.57 -2.21 7.22
N VAL A 101 10.89 -2.10 7.29
CA VAL A 101 11.61 -1.08 8.07
C VAL A 101 12.47 -0.24 7.14
N ASP A 102 12.57 1.06 7.40
CA ASP A 102 13.43 1.99 6.68
C ASP A 102 14.86 1.88 7.19
N ALA A 103 15.75 1.26 6.44
CA ALA A 103 17.15 1.07 6.85
C ALA A 103 17.95 2.39 6.87
N ALA A 104 17.52 3.39 6.10
CA ALA A 104 18.21 4.67 6.01
C ALA A 104 17.74 5.70 7.05
N ARG A 105 16.48 5.59 7.50
CA ARG A 105 15.86 6.51 8.46
C ARG A 105 15.02 5.74 9.47
N PRO A 106 15.65 5.15 10.50
CA PRO A 106 14.96 4.41 11.56
C PRO A 106 13.93 5.31 12.28
N ASP A 107 12.81 4.72 12.67
CA ASP A 107 11.79 5.31 13.53
C ASP A 107 11.63 4.43 14.78
N PRO A 108 12.41 4.70 15.85
CA PRO A 108 12.47 3.83 17.02
C PRO A 108 11.10 3.60 17.67
N GLU A 109 10.24 4.64 17.77
CA GLU A 109 8.92 4.50 18.39
C GLU A 109 8.00 3.56 17.58
N ALA A 110 8.00 3.72 16.25
CA ALA A 110 7.22 2.87 15.38
C ALA A 110 7.83 1.45 15.26
N GLU A 111 9.15 1.33 15.30
CA GLU A 111 9.86 0.04 15.31
C GLU A 111 9.54 -0.75 16.60
N ASP A 112 9.57 -0.11 17.77
CA ASP A 112 9.21 -0.74 19.04
C ASP A 112 7.74 -1.18 19.05
N CYS A 113 6.83 -0.34 18.54
CA CYS A 113 5.43 -0.69 18.43
C CYS A 113 5.23 -1.89 17.49
N LEU A 114 5.95 -1.93 16.36
CA LEU A 114 5.92 -3.05 15.43
C LEU A 114 6.43 -4.34 16.07
N LEU A 115 7.56 -4.28 16.79
CA LEU A 115 8.14 -5.43 17.49
C LEU A 115 7.20 -6.00 18.55
N GLN A 116 6.54 -5.14 19.35
CA GLN A 116 5.53 -5.58 20.29
C GLN A 116 4.41 -6.36 19.59
N LYS A 117 3.92 -5.86 18.45
CA LYS A 117 2.88 -6.54 17.69
C LYS A 117 3.35 -7.87 17.09
N ILE A 118 4.60 -7.95 16.64
CA ILE A 118 5.20 -9.22 16.19
C ILE A 118 5.28 -10.24 17.33
N HIS A 119 5.69 -9.80 18.52
CA HIS A 119 5.77 -10.68 19.70
C HIS A 119 4.41 -11.16 20.20
N ASP A 120 3.38 -10.32 20.13
CA ASP A 120 2.00 -10.66 20.52
C ASP A 120 1.38 -11.72 19.59
N GLN A 121 1.90 -11.85 18.35
CA GLN A 121 1.44 -12.79 17.33
C GLN A 121 2.43 -13.95 17.19
N LYS A 122 1.91 -15.16 17.07
CA LYS A 122 2.74 -16.37 16.87
C LYS A 122 2.94 -16.73 15.40
N HIS A 123 2.72 -15.79 14.50
CA HIS A 123 2.85 -16.03 13.06
C HIS A 123 4.31 -15.92 12.61
N PRO A 124 4.74 -16.71 11.61
CA PRO A 124 6.03 -16.51 10.98
C PRO A 124 6.19 -15.09 10.48
N ALA A 125 7.36 -14.50 10.68
CA ALA A 125 7.65 -13.14 10.28
C ALA A 125 8.88 -13.07 9.37
N VAL A 126 8.77 -12.33 8.26
CA VAL A 126 9.88 -11.96 7.37
C VAL A 126 10.15 -10.47 7.54
N LEU A 127 11.40 -10.09 7.69
CA LEU A 127 11.81 -8.68 7.81
C LEU A 127 12.45 -8.20 6.51
N ALA A 128 11.87 -7.18 5.90
CA ALA A 128 12.45 -6.43 4.79
C ALA A 128 13.07 -5.11 5.31
N LEU A 129 14.40 -5.03 5.30
CA LEU A 129 15.14 -3.79 5.57
C LEU A 129 15.19 -2.98 4.27
N ASN A 130 14.25 -2.05 4.11
CA ASN A 130 14.02 -1.33 2.86
C ASN A 130 14.88 -0.07 2.76
N LYS A 131 15.00 0.45 1.54
CA LYS A 131 15.72 1.67 1.15
C LYS A 131 17.24 1.56 1.31
N ILE A 132 17.79 0.38 1.04
CA ILE A 132 19.25 0.18 1.06
C ILE A 132 19.97 1.02 0.01
N ASP A 133 19.26 1.46 -1.03
CA ASP A 133 19.73 2.42 -2.03
C ASP A 133 20.14 3.78 -1.41
N LEU A 134 19.59 4.10 -0.23
CA LEU A 134 19.93 5.31 0.54
C LEU A 134 20.96 5.06 1.65
N VAL A 135 21.42 3.82 1.85
CA VAL A 135 22.41 3.47 2.87
C VAL A 135 23.80 3.30 2.20
N PRO A 136 24.69 4.30 2.33
CA PRO A 136 25.98 4.28 1.62
C PRO A 136 26.95 3.28 2.22
N ASP A 137 26.84 2.99 3.51
CA ASP A 137 27.78 2.13 4.25
C ASP A 137 27.19 0.75 4.52
N LYS A 138 27.82 -0.27 3.94
CA LYS A 138 27.46 -1.68 4.18
C LYS A 138 27.63 -2.13 5.62
N GLN A 139 28.53 -1.52 6.38
CA GLN A 139 28.76 -1.86 7.78
C GLN A 139 27.52 -1.49 8.62
N VAL A 140 26.95 -0.30 8.41
CA VAL A 140 25.70 0.14 9.05
C VAL A 140 24.55 -0.84 8.76
N LEU A 141 24.49 -1.35 7.52
CA LEU A 141 23.48 -2.32 7.13
C LEU A 141 23.67 -3.65 7.87
N LEU A 142 24.90 -4.15 7.99
CA LEU A 142 25.23 -5.38 8.73
C LEU A 142 24.89 -5.25 10.23
N GLU A 143 25.19 -4.12 10.83
CA GLU A 143 24.84 -3.81 12.23
C GLU A 143 23.33 -3.79 12.42
N THR A 144 22.59 -3.20 11.47
CA THR A 144 21.12 -3.17 11.49
C THR A 144 20.53 -4.58 11.37
N ILE A 145 21.03 -5.41 10.47
CA ILE A 145 20.63 -6.82 10.34
C ILE A 145 20.88 -7.55 11.65
N GLY A 146 22.08 -7.41 12.24
CA GLY A 146 22.43 -8.06 13.51
C GLY A 146 21.59 -7.59 14.67
N ARG A 147 21.16 -6.32 14.71
CA ARG A 147 20.24 -5.77 15.71
C ARG A 147 18.87 -6.43 15.61
N TRP A 148 18.26 -6.43 14.44
CA TRP A 148 16.93 -6.99 14.21
C TRP A 148 16.87 -8.51 14.45
N SER A 149 17.88 -9.26 14.03
CA SER A 149 17.97 -10.70 14.27
C SER A 149 18.04 -11.09 15.76
N ARG A 150 18.44 -10.15 16.63
CA ARG A 150 18.42 -10.35 18.10
C ARG A 150 17.06 -10.06 18.72
N TYR A 151 16.27 -9.19 18.10
CA TYR A 151 14.97 -8.81 18.66
C TYR A 151 13.89 -9.87 18.41
N HIS A 152 13.96 -10.58 17.30
CA HIS A 152 12.96 -11.60 16.95
C HIS A 152 13.57 -12.66 16.02
N PRO A 153 13.20 -13.96 16.16
CA PRO A 153 13.62 -15.01 15.24
C PRO A 153 12.83 -14.94 13.92
N PHE A 154 13.17 -13.99 13.07
CA PHE A 154 12.58 -13.88 11.74
C PHE A 154 12.94 -15.09 10.87
N GLU A 155 11.99 -15.53 10.02
CA GLU A 155 12.24 -16.54 8.97
C GLU A 155 13.33 -16.08 8.00
N ALA A 156 13.40 -14.79 7.74
CA ALA A 156 14.47 -14.15 7.00
C ALA A 156 14.55 -12.65 7.33
N VAL A 157 15.78 -12.10 7.29
CA VAL A 157 16.05 -10.65 7.32
C VAL A 157 16.69 -10.30 5.99
N VAL A 158 15.94 -9.60 5.13
CA VAL A 158 16.34 -9.33 3.75
C VAL A 158 16.53 -7.83 3.54
N PRO A 159 17.74 -7.36 3.24
CA PRO A 159 17.98 -5.97 2.84
C PRO A 159 17.50 -5.75 1.40
N ILE A 160 16.59 -4.79 1.18
CA ILE A 160 15.96 -4.54 -0.12
C ILE A 160 15.96 -3.07 -0.52
N SER A 161 15.81 -2.82 -1.82
CA SER A 161 15.27 -1.57 -2.32
C SER A 161 13.96 -1.85 -3.07
N ALA A 162 12.84 -1.49 -2.46
CA ALA A 162 11.53 -1.60 -3.10
C ALA A 162 11.41 -0.66 -4.33
N LEU A 163 12.22 0.41 -4.37
CA LEU A 163 12.21 1.39 -5.45
C LEU A 163 12.78 0.80 -6.75
N ASP A 164 13.94 0.19 -6.69
CA ASP A 164 14.62 -0.39 -7.86
C ASP A 164 14.41 -1.90 -8.04
N GLY A 165 13.89 -2.59 -7.00
CA GLY A 165 13.60 -4.02 -7.03
C GLY A 165 14.70 -4.91 -6.48
N THR A 166 15.80 -4.33 -5.93
CA THR A 166 16.90 -5.10 -5.36
C THR A 166 16.41 -6.04 -4.27
N GLN A 167 16.70 -7.34 -4.40
CA GLN A 167 16.39 -8.44 -3.47
C GLN A 167 14.88 -8.59 -3.11
N VAL A 168 13.97 -8.09 -3.93
CA VAL A 168 12.53 -8.28 -3.71
C VAL A 168 12.11 -9.74 -3.92
N GLU A 169 12.73 -10.46 -4.86
CA GLU A 169 12.46 -11.89 -5.09
C GLU A 169 12.92 -12.77 -3.92
N GLU A 170 13.95 -12.38 -3.17
CA GLU A 170 14.39 -13.05 -1.95
C GLU A 170 13.32 -12.93 -0.83
N VAL A 171 12.66 -11.77 -0.72
CA VAL A 171 11.52 -11.58 0.20
C VAL A 171 10.37 -12.50 -0.20
N ILE A 172 10.02 -12.55 -1.49
CA ILE A 172 8.95 -13.44 -1.99
C ILE A 172 9.29 -14.90 -1.70
N SER A 173 10.52 -15.31 -1.96
CA SER A 173 11.00 -16.67 -1.70
C SER A 173 10.92 -17.05 -0.21
N ALA A 174 11.29 -16.13 0.69
CA ALA A 174 11.19 -16.33 2.13
C ALA A 174 9.72 -16.47 2.57
N ILE A 175 8.84 -15.62 2.05
CA ILE A 175 7.39 -15.70 2.30
C ILE A 175 6.84 -17.05 1.84
N VAL A 176 7.12 -17.48 0.60
CA VAL A 176 6.64 -18.77 0.05
C VAL A 176 7.11 -19.95 0.91
N LYS A 177 8.32 -19.89 1.46
CA LYS A 177 8.81 -20.93 2.38
C LYS A 177 7.97 -21.01 3.65
N ALA A 178 7.58 -19.85 4.20
CA ALA A 178 6.81 -19.74 5.44
C ALA A 178 5.31 -20.01 5.28
N LEU A 179 4.75 -19.89 4.06
CA LEU A 179 3.33 -20.12 3.80
C LEU A 179 2.92 -21.57 4.06
N PRO A 180 1.69 -21.80 4.55
CA PRO A 180 1.11 -23.14 4.69
C PRO A 180 0.82 -23.77 3.32
N ALA A 181 0.69 -25.08 3.29
CA ALA A 181 0.12 -25.79 2.15
C ALA A 181 -1.38 -25.54 2.08
N GLY A 182 -1.89 -25.19 0.90
CA GLY A 182 -3.32 -24.89 0.71
C GLY A 182 -3.65 -24.63 -0.76
N PRO A 183 -4.94 -24.62 -1.14
CA PRO A 183 -5.38 -24.31 -2.49
C PRO A 183 -5.25 -22.80 -2.78
N ALA A 184 -5.24 -22.41 -4.06
CA ALA A 184 -5.36 -20.99 -4.43
C ALA A 184 -6.69 -20.41 -3.96
N TYR A 185 -6.67 -19.19 -3.41
CA TYR A 185 -7.86 -18.45 -2.95
C TYR A 185 -8.52 -17.65 -4.07
N TYR A 186 -7.73 -17.23 -5.06
CA TYR A 186 -8.16 -16.36 -6.15
C TYR A 186 -7.79 -16.96 -7.50
N PRO A 187 -8.58 -16.72 -8.57
CA PRO A 187 -8.22 -17.05 -9.95
C PRO A 187 -6.85 -16.47 -10.35
N GLU A 188 -6.19 -17.10 -11.32
CA GLU A 188 -4.83 -16.72 -11.76
C GLU A 188 -4.73 -15.31 -12.37
N ASP A 189 -5.83 -14.79 -12.89
CA ASP A 189 -5.93 -13.44 -13.48
C ASP A 189 -6.28 -12.36 -12.46
N THR A 190 -6.54 -12.72 -11.21
CA THR A 190 -6.87 -11.76 -10.15
C THR A 190 -5.61 -11.10 -9.62
N LEU A 191 -5.55 -9.78 -9.73
CA LEU A 191 -4.48 -8.95 -9.18
C LEU A 191 -4.86 -8.31 -7.84
N THR A 192 -6.11 -7.91 -7.69
CA THR A 192 -6.65 -7.19 -6.53
C THR A 192 -8.17 -7.31 -6.50
N ASP A 193 -8.77 -7.09 -5.32
CA ASP A 193 -10.22 -7.02 -5.14
C ASP A 193 -10.77 -5.59 -5.22
N VAL A 194 -9.88 -4.58 -5.26
CA VAL A 194 -10.31 -3.19 -5.35
C VAL A 194 -10.71 -2.82 -6.78
N THR A 195 -11.76 -2.03 -6.89
CA THR A 195 -12.26 -1.60 -8.20
C THR A 195 -11.35 -0.55 -8.85
N GLU A 196 -11.30 -0.51 -10.17
CA GLU A 196 -10.61 0.56 -10.93
C GLU A 196 -11.10 1.96 -10.50
N ARG A 197 -12.38 2.08 -10.17
CA ARG A 197 -12.97 3.32 -9.65
C ARG A 197 -12.32 3.76 -8.34
N PHE A 198 -12.05 2.82 -7.43
CA PHE A 198 -11.33 3.10 -6.19
C PHE A 198 -9.88 3.49 -6.47
N ILE A 199 -9.16 2.74 -7.33
CA ILE A 199 -7.78 3.06 -7.69
C ILE A 199 -7.71 4.46 -8.33
N ALA A 200 -8.66 4.82 -9.20
CA ALA A 200 -8.73 6.17 -9.79
C ALA A 200 -8.88 7.25 -8.71
N SER A 201 -9.71 7.04 -7.67
CA SER A 201 -9.84 7.99 -6.55
C SER A 201 -8.54 8.15 -5.79
N GLU A 202 -7.84 7.05 -5.55
CA GLU A 202 -6.55 7.04 -4.86
C GLU A 202 -5.45 7.73 -5.71
N LEU A 203 -5.41 7.52 -7.02
CA LEU A 203 -4.48 8.20 -7.91
C LEU A 203 -4.68 9.73 -7.89
N ILE A 204 -5.93 10.21 -7.85
CA ILE A 204 -6.23 11.63 -7.69
C ILE A 204 -5.76 12.11 -6.31
N ARG A 205 -6.00 11.33 -5.24
CA ARG A 205 -5.58 11.65 -3.89
C ARG A 205 -4.04 11.69 -3.75
N GLU A 206 -3.32 10.83 -4.44
CA GLU A 206 -1.85 10.88 -4.51
C GLU A 206 -1.35 12.22 -5.05
N LYS A 207 -1.95 12.72 -6.15
CA LYS A 207 -1.54 14.00 -6.72
C LYS A 207 -1.87 15.16 -5.79
N LEU A 208 -3.01 15.08 -5.10
CA LEU A 208 -3.35 16.04 -4.06
C LEU A 208 -2.29 16.04 -2.95
N PHE A 209 -1.88 14.86 -2.45
CA PHE A 209 -0.81 14.73 -1.44
C PHE A 209 0.51 15.31 -1.90
N ARG A 210 0.90 15.10 -3.16
CA ARG A 210 2.17 15.58 -3.70
C ARG A 210 2.20 17.08 -3.96
N LEU A 211 1.08 17.63 -4.47
CA LEU A 211 1.01 18.98 -5.00
C LEU A 211 0.49 20.01 -4.00
N THR A 212 0.01 19.59 -2.82
CA THR A 212 -0.41 20.48 -1.74
C THR A 212 0.45 20.30 -0.50
N GLY A 213 0.50 21.33 0.36
CA GLY A 213 1.30 21.33 1.59
C GLY A 213 0.50 20.99 2.84
N GLU A 214 1.22 20.94 3.95
CA GLU A 214 0.73 20.95 5.33
C GLU A 214 -0.43 20.00 5.63
N GLU A 215 -1.54 20.53 6.12
CA GLU A 215 -2.69 19.74 6.56
C GLU A 215 -3.64 19.31 5.43
N ILE A 216 -3.52 19.85 4.21
CA ILE A 216 -4.45 19.55 3.11
C ILE A 216 -4.55 18.05 2.83
N PRO A 217 -3.43 17.30 2.70
CA PRO A 217 -3.46 15.86 2.50
C PRO A 217 -4.34 15.13 3.53
N TYR A 218 -4.20 15.52 4.80
CA TYR A 218 -4.88 14.84 5.91
C TYR A 218 -6.34 15.29 6.06
N ALA A 219 -6.67 16.50 5.59
CA ALA A 219 -7.99 17.10 5.68
C ALA A 219 -8.85 16.89 4.42
N SER A 220 -8.41 16.02 3.51
CA SER A 220 -9.07 15.80 2.23
C SER A 220 -9.45 14.34 1.99
N ALA A 221 -10.53 14.15 1.23
CA ALA A 221 -10.93 12.86 0.66
C ALA A 221 -11.27 13.05 -0.82
N VAL A 222 -11.24 11.96 -1.59
CA VAL A 222 -11.61 11.97 -3.00
C VAL A 222 -12.68 10.91 -3.24
N THR A 223 -13.79 11.31 -3.85
CA THR A 223 -14.87 10.41 -4.24
C THR A 223 -15.02 10.47 -5.75
N VAL A 224 -15.02 9.31 -6.41
CA VAL A 224 -15.38 9.20 -7.83
C VAL A 224 -16.91 9.03 -7.91
N GLU A 225 -17.60 10.01 -8.45
CA GLU A 225 -19.06 10.02 -8.55
C GLU A 225 -19.54 9.30 -9.81
N ALA A 226 -18.81 9.47 -10.93
CA ALA A 226 -19.10 8.78 -12.18
C ALA A 226 -17.83 8.12 -12.72
N TYR A 227 -17.99 6.88 -13.19
CA TYR A 227 -16.95 6.09 -13.87
C TYR A 227 -17.63 5.38 -15.04
N LYS A 228 -17.50 5.94 -16.26
CA LYS A 228 -18.28 5.53 -17.42
C LYS A 228 -17.37 5.21 -18.61
N PRO A 229 -17.08 3.92 -18.86
CA PRO A 229 -16.38 3.53 -20.08
C PRO A 229 -17.28 3.73 -21.29
N SER A 230 -16.69 4.07 -22.44
CA SER A 230 -17.40 4.04 -23.73
C SER A 230 -17.67 2.59 -24.15
N GLY A 231 -18.66 2.38 -25.03
CA GLY A 231 -19.04 1.05 -25.48
C GLY A 231 -17.93 0.26 -26.19
N ASP A 232 -16.92 0.95 -26.72
CA ASP A 232 -15.74 0.36 -27.35
C ASP A 232 -14.54 0.17 -26.39
N GLY A 233 -14.70 0.54 -25.10
CA GLY A 233 -13.66 0.46 -24.07
C GLY A 233 -12.47 1.41 -24.26
N LYS A 234 -12.43 2.20 -25.35
CA LYS A 234 -11.27 3.03 -25.70
C LYS A 234 -11.24 4.38 -24.98
N ARG A 235 -12.37 4.80 -24.44
CA ARG A 235 -12.51 6.08 -23.71
C ARG A 235 -13.20 5.86 -22.37
N LEU A 236 -12.80 6.65 -21.38
CA LEU A 236 -13.31 6.59 -20.02
C LEU A 236 -13.63 8.01 -19.57
N SER A 237 -14.87 8.23 -19.11
CA SER A 237 -15.27 9.50 -18.48
C SER A 237 -15.37 9.33 -16.98
N ILE A 238 -14.63 10.16 -16.24
CA ILE A 238 -14.57 10.15 -14.78
C ILE A 238 -14.96 11.54 -14.27
N GLU A 239 -15.91 11.55 -13.32
CA GLU A 239 -16.20 12.73 -12.51
C GLU A 239 -15.85 12.43 -11.05
N ALA A 240 -15.01 13.28 -10.44
CA ALA A 240 -14.57 13.10 -9.07
C ALA A 240 -14.63 14.41 -8.28
N THR A 241 -14.94 14.28 -6.99
CA THR A 241 -15.03 15.40 -6.05
C THR A 241 -13.93 15.27 -5.00
N ILE A 242 -13.15 16.33 -4.84
CA ILE A 242 -12.21 16.52 -3.74
C ILE A 242 -12.98 17.19 -2.59
N HIS A 243 -13.14 16.48 -1.48
CA HIS A 243 -13.77 16.98 -0.27
C HIS A 243 -12.73 17.59 0.65
N LEU A 244 -13.03 18.76 1.21
CA LEU A 244 -12.18 19.50 2.13
C LEU A 244 -12.97 19.91 3.38
N GLU A 245 -12.31 20.19 4.49
CA GLU A 245 -12.99 20.58 5.73
C GLU A 245 -13.29 22.09 5.83
N ARG A 246 -12.45 22.93 5.19
CA ARG A 246 -12.50 24.41 5.36
C ARG A 246 -12.41 25.13 4.02
N ASP A 247 -13.06 26.29 3.93
CA ASP A 247 -13.00 27.15 2.73
C ASP A 247 -11.59 27.67 2.43
N SER A 248 -10.76 27.93 3.46
CA SER A 248 -9.36 28.31 3.28
C SER A 248 -8.56 27.27 2.50
N GLN A 249 -8.86 25.98 2.70
CA GLN A 249 -8.20 24.87 2.01
C GLN A 249 -8.59 24.81 0.52
N LYS A 250 -9.82 25.23 0.19
CA LYS A 250 -10.30 25.26 -1.20
C LYS A 250 -9.46 26.16 -2.10
N GLY A 251 -9.07 27.33 -1.59
CA GLY A 251 -8.20 28.24 -2.31
C GLY A 251 -6.82 27.63 -2.63
N ILE A 252 -6.24 26.88 -1.69
CA ILE A 252 -4.94 26.20 -1.86
C ILE A 252 -5.05 25.09 -2.93
N VAL A 253 -6.10 24.25 -2.86
CA VAL A 253 -6.30 23.13 -3.80
C VAL A 253 -6.61 23.62 -5.20
N ILE A 254 -7.36 24.68 -5.36
CA ILE A 254 -7.64 25.28 -6.67
C ILE A 254 -6.39 26.00 -7.19
N GLY A 255 -5.71 26.76 -6.34
CA GLY A 255 -4.55 27.56 -6.69
C GLY A 255 -4.90 28.79 -7.54
N LYS A 256 -3.90 29.64 -7.82
CA LYS A 256 -4.09 30.84 -8.66
C LYS A 256 -4.63 30.45 -10.04
N SER A 257 -5.77 31.02 -10.40
CA SER A 257 -6.47 30.73 -11.67
C SER A 257 -6.68 29.22 -11.97
N GLY A 258 -6.83 28.38 -10.93
CA GLY A 258 -7.06 26.95 -11.09
C GLY A 258 -5.81 26.12 -11.41
N ALA A 259 -4.61 26.68 -11.31
CA ALA A 259 -3.37 26.03 -11.75
C ALA A 259 -3.06 24.73 -11.00
N VAL A 260 -3.28 24.67 -9.67
CA VAL A 260 -3.00 23.49 -8.85
C VAL A 260 -3.98 22.38 -9.19
N LEU A 261 -5.29 22.68 -9.24
CA LEU A 261 -6.33 21.70 -9.59
C LEU A 261 -6.13 21.13 -10.99
N LYS A 262 -5.79 21.99 -11.96
CA LYS A 262 -5.47 21.58 -13.34
C LYS A 262 -4.28 20.62 -13.37
N ARG A 263 -3.24 20.88 -12.57
CA ARG A 263 -2.05 20.00 -12.47
C ARG A 263 -2.40 18.66 -11.82
N ILE A 264 -3.18 18.67 -10.72
CA ILE A 264 -3.70 17.45 -10.09
C ILE A 264 -4.45 16.61 -11.13
N GLY A 265 -5.40 17.22 -11.85
CA GLY A 265 -6.19 16.53 -12.87
C GLY A 265 -5.34 15.98 -14.02
N SER A 266 -4.36 16.74 -14.51
CA SER A 266 -3.50 16.31 -15.61
C SER A 266 -2.61 15.12 -15.21
N GLU A 267 -1.95 15.18 -14.05
CA GLU A 267 -1.08 14.10 -13.58
C GLU A 267 -1.88 12.84 -13.20
N ALA A 268 -3.05 13.00 -12.54
CA ALA A 268 -3.93 11.88 -12.23
C ALA A 268 -4.47 11.20 -13.49
N ARG A 269 -4.90 11.98 -14.47
CA ARG A 269 -5.39 11.47 -15.76
C ARG A 269 -4.35 10.58 -16.44
N GLN A 270 -3.09 11.00 -16.49
CA GLN A 270 -2.00 10.22 -17.10
C GLN A 270 -1.79 8.88 -16.39
N ASP A 271 -1.88 8.85 -15.05
CA ASP A 271 -1.74 7.63 -14.28
C ASP A 271 -2.94 6.69 -14.52
N ILE A 272 -4.16 7.23 -14.57
CA ILE A 272 -5.37 6.46 -14.85
C ILE A 272 -5.35 5.92 -16.29
N GLU A 273 -4.90 6.71 -17.27
CA GLU A 273 -4.73 6.26 -18.66
C GLU A 273 -3.73 5.08 -18.77
N ARG A 274 -2.63 5.12 -17.99
CA ARG A 274 -1.67 4.00 -17.92
C ARG A 274 -2.27 2.75 -17.32
N MET A 275 -3.05 2.89 -16.25
CA MET A 275 -3.71 1.78 -15.58
C MET A 275 -4.78 1.11 -16.45
N THR A 276 -5.61 1.91 -17.14
CA THR A 276 -6.78 1.39 -17.87
C THR A 276 -6.51 1.08 -19.34
N GLY A 277 -5.42 1.60 -19.90
CA GLY A 277 -5.16 1.57 -21.35
C GLY A 277 -6.10 2.45 -22.20
N ALA A 278 -7.07 3.12 -21.57
CA ALA A 278 -8.09 3.93 -22.23
C ALA A 278 -7.74 5.42 -22.20
N LYS A 279 -8.25 6.20 -23.17
CA LYS A 279 -8.19 7.67 -23.10
C LYS A 279 -9.17 8.19 -22.07
N VAL A 280 -8.70 9.04 -21.14
CA VAL A 280 -9.49 9.48 -19.98
C VAL A 280 -9.90 10.94 -20.11
N TYR A 281 -11.20 11.19 -19.97
CA TYR A 281 -11.76 12.51 -19.69
C TYR A 281 -12.03 12.61 -18.20
N LEU A 282 -11.17 13.37 -17.47
CA LEU A 282 -11.26 13.56 -16.02
C LEU A 282 -11.78 14.95 -15.68
N LYS A 283 -12.90 14.99 -14.95
CA LYS A 283 -13.49 16.22 -14.42
C LYS A 283 -13.41 16.22 -12.90
N LEU A 284 -12.77 17.24 -12.35
CA LEU A 284 -12.57 17.40 -10.91
C LEU A 284 -13.41 18.55 -10.36
N PHE A 285 -14.09 18.27 -9.24
CA PHE A 285 -14.80 19.24 -8.43
C PHE A 285 -14.13 19.40 -7.07
N VAL A 286 -14.29 20.55 -6.44
CA VAL A 286 -13.82 20.82 -5.08
C VAL A 286 -15.00 21.26 -4.22
N ARG A 287 -15.30 20.50 -3.17
CA ARG A 287 -16.41 20.76 -2.26
C ARG A 287 -15.90 20.90 -0.82
N VAL A 288 -16.41 21.88 -0.10
CA VAL A 288 -16.16 21.98 1.34
C VAL A 288 -17.30 21.27 2.08
N GLN A 289 -16.93 20.30 2.92
CA GLN A 289 -17.84 19.53 3.76
C GLN A 289 -17.31 19.52 5.18
N LYS A 290 -17.88 20.35 6.03
CA LYS A 290 -17.44 20.48 7.43
C LYS A 290 -17.63 19.15 8.17
N ASN A 291 -16.64 18.80 8.99
CA ASN A 291 -16.67 17.59 9.86
C ASN A 291 -16.81 16.24 9.16
N TRP A 292 -16.46 16.11 7.86
CA TRP A 292 -16.57 14.84 7.14
C TRP A 292 -15.77 13.69 7.81
N ARG A 293 -14.68 14.00 8.51
CA ARG A 293 -13.90 13.01 9.27
C ARG A 293 -14.66 12.36 10.42
N LYS A 294 -15.74 12.95 10.89
CA LYS A 294 -16.59 12.40 11.96
C LYS A 294 -17.74 11.54 11.41
N ASP A 295 -17.99 11.62 10.11
CA ASP A 295 -19.00 10.81 9.44
C ASP A 295 -18.51 9.37 9.31
N SER A 296 -19.32 8.42 9.77
CA SER A 296 -19.00 6.98 9.75
C SER A 296 -19.02 6.38 8.33
N LYS A 297 -19.39 7.17 7.32
CA LYS A 297 -19.48 6.79 5.90
C LYS A 297 -18.43 7.43 5.02
N ALA A 298 -17.44 8.14 5.59
CA ALA A 298 -16.37 8.80 4.84
C ALA A 298 -15.10 7.96 4.78
#